data_d43d0647a6aa0c53793621f6d81094d4
#
_entry.id   d43d0647a6aa0c53793621f6d81094d4
#
_cell.length_a   1.000
_cell.length_b   1.000
_cell.length_c   1.000
_cell.angle_alpha   90.00
_cell.angle_beta   90.00
_cell.angle_gamma   90.00
#
_symmetry.space_group_name_H-M   'P 1'
#
loop_
_entity.id
_entity.type
_entity.pdbx_description
1 polymer ?
#
loop_
_entity_poly.entity_id
_entity_poly.type
_entity_poly.pdbx_seq_one_letter_code
_entity_poly.pdbx_strand_id
1 'polypeptide(L)'
;MKMNILFYVETSNKLNVKNSGGIESLNKDLYKSIKKINKKTFISNKFTKKLGNKKWDIVVSSNNAKIFDNLHSKRKILWFHNKLQIEKAIRKSQLFPIIKNKINAVFNSKYLKNKTSKLYNFNQKIVIPNFLVEDFQNLKINYNRKPYFVWSVQRPKGLINVIELWINKINSKNNKVKLFIFGLQESKLEKYNLKKLSKFNIYFMGRVNKSTLIKYYTKSMGMICLGYDETFCLNVIEAYSCGLPIISFGLTAVGEMTNKNNSFLISGFKDLDSTIFKILNLHKKKRRNMTNYCINYSKRYYLQNIFPTWTRTLGL
;
A
#
# COMPACT_ATOMS: atom_id res chain seq x y z
N MET A 1 -29.11 -11.41 -12.74
CA MET A 1 -28.78 -10.91 -14.11
C MET A 1 -27.27 -10.79 -14.26
N LYS A 2 -26.62 -11.32 -15.32
CA LYS A 2 -25.16 -11.25 -15.50
C LYS A 2 -24.77 -9.87 -16.07
N MET A 3 -24.04 -9.04 -15.30
CA MET A 3 -23.61 -7.69 -15.69
C MET A 3 -22.29 -7.72 -16.44
N ASN A 4 -22.14 -6.87 -17.46
CA ASN A 4 -20.87 -6.61 -18.12
C ASN A 4 -20.03 -5.64 -17.26
N ILE A 5 -18.99 -6.13 -16.59
CA ILE A 5 -18.12 -5.35 -15.71
C ILE A 5 -16.72 -5.27 -16.31
N LEU A 6 -16.16 -4.07 -16.38
CA LEU A 6 -14.78 -3.82 -16.80
C LEU A 6 -13.96 -3.23 -15.64
N PHE A 7 -12.85 -3.88 -15.31
CA PHE A 7 -11.77 -3.29 -14.52
C PHE A 7 -10.72 -2.71 -15.46
N TYR A 8 -10.48 -1.40 -15.37
CA TYR A 8 -9.50 -0.70 -16.19
C TYR A 8 -8.36 -0.17 -15.31
N VAL A 9 -7.14 -0.61 -15.61
CA VAL A 9 -5.93 -0.27 -14.85
C VAL A 9 -4.87 0.21 -15.84
N GLU A 10 -4.75 1.52 -16.01
CA GLU A 10 -3.73 2.07 -16.89
C GLU A 10 -2.33 1.78 -16.34
N THR A 11 -1.59 0.95 -17.05
CA THR A 11 -0.20 0.60 -16.73
C THR A 11 0.57 0.28 -17.99
N SER A 12 1.85 0.65 -18.01
CA SER A 12 2.79 0.28 -19.09
C SER A 12 3.16 -1.21 -19.06
N ASN A 13 2.99 -1.87 -17.93
CA ASN A 13 3.34 -3.28 -17.74
C ASN A 13 2.20 -4.19 -18.19
N LYS A 14 2.54 -5.36 -18.74
CA LYS A 14 1.54 -6.41 -18.98
C LYS A 14 0.95 -6.86 -17.64
N LEU A 15 -0.38 -6.97 -17.55
CA LEU A 15 -1.08 -7.41 -16.32
C LEU A 15 -0.67 -8.80 -15.81
N ASN A 16 0.03 -9.60 -16.65
CA ASN A 16 0.43 -10.98 -16.35
C ASN A 16 1.86 -11.14 -15.82
N VAL A 17 2.60 -10.05 -15.58
CA VAL A 17 4.00 -10.14 -15.11
C VAL A 17 4.01 -10.45 -13.60
N LYS A 18 4.82 -11.44 -13.18
CA LYS A 18 5.00 -11.85 -11.76
C LYS A 18 5.37 -10.70 -10.81
N ASN A 19 5.93 -9.61 -11.33
CA ASN A 19 6.38 -8.42 -10.58
C ASN A 19 5.46 -7.20 -10.82
N SER A 20 4.15 -7.38 -10.91
CA SER A 20 3.20 -6.28 -11.00
C SER A 20 3.25 -5.39 -9.76
N GLY A 21 3.00 -4.08 -9.92
CA GLY A 21 2.89 -3.14 -8.80
C GLY A 21 1.69 -3.44 -7.90
N GLY A 22 1.63 -2.77 -6.74
CA GLY A 22 0.57 -3.01 -5.77
C GLY A 22 -0.84 -2.77 -6.33
N ILE A 23 -1.03 -1.71 -7.13
CA ILE A 23 -2.35 -1.38 -7.72
C ILE A 23 -2.78 -2.44 -8.74
N GLU A 24 -1.87 -2.89 -9.59
CA GLU A 24 -2.14 -3.93 -10.59
C GLU A 24 -2.49 -5.26 -9.92
N SER A 25 -1.77 -5.64 -8.87
CA SER A 25 -2.06 -6.85 -8.08
C SER A 25 -3.45 -6.80 -7.45
N LEU A 26 -3.80 -5.69 -6.80
CA LEU A 26 -5.13 -5.48 -6.20
C LEU A 26 -6.25 -5.62 -7.23
N ASN A 27 -6.12 -4.95 -8.38
CA ASN A 27 -7.13 -5.03 -9.43
C ASN A 27 -7.27 -6.44 -10.00
N LYS A 28 -6.16 -7.15 -10.19
CA LYS A 28 -6.14 -8.52 -10.70
C LYS A 28 -6.84 -9.50 -9.74
N ASP A 29 -6.55 -9.38 -8.44
CA ASP A 29 -7.12 -10.29 -7.45
C ASP A 29 -8.62 -10.02 -7.23
N LEU A 30 -9.01 -8.74 -7.20
CA LEU A 30 -10.43 -8.36 -7.17
C LEU A 30 -11.17 -8.83 -8.43
N TYR A 31 -10.59 -8.61 -9.61
CA TYR A 31 -11.14 -9.11 -10.88
C TYR A 31 -11.35 -10.63 -10.86
N LYS A 32 -10.36 -11.40 -10.43
CA LYS A 32 -10.46 -12.86 -10.34
C LYS A 32 -11.61 -13.29 -9.42
N SER A 33 -11.75 -12.64 -8.28
CA SER A 33 -12.81 -12.95 -7.31
C SER A 33 -14.20 -12.58 -7.82
N ILE A 34 -14.35 -11.41 -8.45
CA ILE A 34 -15.61 -11.01 -9.08
C ILE A 34 -15.96 -11.92 -10.26
N LYS A 35 -14.98 -12.35 -11.06
CA LYS A 35 -15.20 -13.23 -12.20
C LYS A 35 -15.72 -14.61 -11.79
N LYS A 36 -15.44 -15.09 -10.58
CA LYS A 36 -16.00 -16.35 -10.05
C LYS A 36 -17.52 -16.29 -9.93
N ILE A 37 -18.06 -15.14 -9.50
CA ILE A 37 -19.49 -14.94 -9.29
C ILE A 37 -20.21 -14.30 -10.50
N ASN A 38 -19.48 -13.51 -11.31
CA ASN A 38 -19.99 -12.88 -12.53
C ASN A 38 -19.07 -13.16 -13.73
N LYS A 39 -19.40 -14.16 -14.54
CA LYS A 39 -18.57 -14.60 -15.70
C LYS A 39 -18.32 -13.48 -16.72
N LYS A 40 -19.22 -12.48 -16.85
CA LYS A 40 -19.07 -11.34 -17.77
C LYS A 40 -18.22 -10.20 -17.19
N THR A 41 -17.19 -10.56 -16.43
CA THR A 41 -16.20 -9.61 -15.88
C THR A 41 -14.91 -9.65 -16.70
N PHE A 42 -14.38 -8.48 -16.99
CA PHE A 42 -13.21 -8.28 -17.84
C PHE A 42 -12.19 -7.39 -17.12
N ILE A 43 -10.92 -7.50 -17.50
CA ILE A 43 -9.85 -6.60 -17.05
C ILE A 43 -9.02 -6.15 -18.25
N SER A 44 -8.66 -4.88 -18.31
CA SER A 44 -7.78 -4.34 -19.35
C SER A 44 -6.86 -3.26 -18.79
N ASN A 45 -5.66 -3.16 -19.37
CA ASN A 45 -4.69 -2.10 -19.09
C ASN A 45 -4.48 -1.15 -20.27
N LYS A 46 -5.11 -1.41 -21.41
CA LYS A 46 -5.05 -0.57 -22.61
C LYS A 46 -6.44 -0.34 -23.15
N PHE A 47 -6.70 0.87 -23.63
CA PHE A 47 -7.91 1.17 -24.39
C PHE A 47 -7.79 0.57 -25.80
N THR A 48 -8.87 -0.02 -26.28
CA THR A 48 -9.00 -0.50 -27.69
C THR A 48 -10.37 -0.10 -28.23
N LYS A 49 -10.50 0.09 -29.52
CA LYS A 49 -11.82 0.38 -30.16
C LYS A 49 -12.88 -0.66 -29.80
N LYS A 50 -12.50 -1.94 -29.68
CA LYS A 50 -13.40 -3.04 -29.23
C LYS A 50 -13.97 -2.81 -27.83
N LEU A 51 -13.18 -2.25 -26.89
CA LEU A 51 -13.66 -1.90 -25.55
C LEU A 51 -14.58 -0.68 -25.60
N GLY A 52 -14.28 0.33 -26.44
CA GLY A 52 -15.10 1.53 -26.63
C GLY A 52 -16.49 1.21 -27.19
N ASN A 53 -16.58 0.33 -28.17
CA ASN A 53 -17.83 -0.05 -28.83
C ASN A 53 -18.73 -0.95 -27.98
N LYS A 54 -18.18 -1.53 -26.89
CA LYS A 54 -18.95 -2.42 -26.00
C LYS A 54 -19.73 -1.62 -24.96
N LYS A 55 -21.02 -1.95 -24.77
CA LYS A 55 -21.84 -1.42 -23.66
C LYS A 55 -21.52 -2.13 -22.37
N TRP A 56 -21.14 -1.35 -21.34
CA TRP A 56 -20.79 -1.85 -20.02
C TRP A 56 -21.89 -1.49 -19.02
N ASP A 57 -22.22 -2.39 -18.13
CA ASP A 57 -23.06 -2.05 -16.98
C ASP A 57 -22.26 -1.27 -15.94
N ILE A 58 -21.01 -1.71 -15.70
CA ILE A 58 -20.11 -1.07 -14.75
C ILE A 58 -18.69 -0.99 -15.31
N VAL A 59 -18.05 0.18 -15.18
CA VAL A 59 -16.61 0.36 -15.39
C VAL A 59 -15.98 0.82 -14.08
N VAL A 60 -15.01 0.04 -13.58
CA VAL A 60 -14.15 0.39 -12.45
C VAL A 60 -12.80 0.82 -13.01
N SER A 61 -12.42 2.08 -12.84
CA SER A 61 -11.14 2.61 -13.30
C SER A 61 -10.23 2.99 -12.13
N SER A 62 -8.99 2.52 -12.13
CA SER A 62 -8.00 2.85 -11.10
C SER A 62 -7.23 4.12 -11.46
N ASN A 63 -7.43 5.20 -10.69
CA ASN A 63 -6.76 6.51 -10.83
C ASN A 63 -6.90 7.22 -12.18
N ASN A 64 -7.70 6.73 -13.12
CA ASN A 64 -7.87 7.31 -14.44
C ASN A 64 -9.33 7.57 -14.78
N ALA A 65 -9.77 8.84 -14.66
CA ALA A 65 -11.12 9.26 -15.02
C ALA A 65 -11.32 9.47 -16.53
N LYS A 66 -10.26 9.71 -17.31
CA LYS A 66 -10.34 9.98 -18.76
C LYS A 66 -10.99 8.85 -19.54
N ILE A 67 -10.82 7.62 -19.06
CA ILE A 67 -11.37 6.44 -19.73
C ILE A 67 -12.90 6.49 -19.83
N PHE A 68 -13.56 7.19 -18.92
CA PHE A 68 -15.02 7.29 -18.90
C PHE A 68 -15.62 8.10 -20.07
N ASP A 69 -14.82 8.91 -20.74
CA ASP A 69 -15.25 9.62 -21.95
C ASP A 69 -15.22 8.70 -23.20
N ASN A 70 -14.44 7.62 -23.12
CA ASN A 70 -14.24 6.68 -24.23
C ASN A 70 -15.01 5.37 -24.06
N LEU A 71 -15.70 5.17 -22.92
CA LEU A 71 -16.41 3.94 -22.61
C LEU A 71 -17.88 4.21 -22.32
N HIS A 72 -18.75 3.50 -23.01
CA HIS A 72 -20.20 3.52 -22.74
C HIS A 72 -20.51 2.67 -21.51
N SER A 73 -20.82 3.30 -20.37
CA SER A 73 -21.16 2.57 -19.13
C SER A 73 -22.30 3.24 -18.36
N LYS A 74 -23.20 2.39 -17.79
CA LYS A 74 -24.31 2.86 -16.95
C LYS A 74 -23.78 3.39 -15.60
N ARG A 75 -22.82 2.69 -15.00
CA ARG A 75 -22.21 3.08 -13.72
C ARG A 75 -20.70 3.22 -13.88
N LYS A 76 -20.17 4.34 -13.43
CA LYS A 76 -18.74 4.70 -13.48
C LYS A 76 -18.20 4.74 -12.06
N ILE A 77 -17.19 3.93 -11.79
CA ILE A 77 -16.52 3.85 -10.48
C ILE A 77 -15.06 4.22 -10.64
N LEU A 78 -14.63 5.28 -9.98
CA LEU A 78 -13.22 5.69 -9.93
C LEU A 78 -12.60 5.22 -8.61
N TRP A 79 -11.70 4.25 -8.69
CA TRP A 79 -10.97 3.74 -7.54
C TRP A 79 -9.68 4.50 -7.33
N PHE A 80 -9.68 5.36 -6.30
CA PHE A 80 -8.55 6.20 -5.94
C PHE A 80 -7.52 5.44 -5.10
N HIS A 81 -6.29 5.38 -5.61
CA HIS A 81 -5.13 4.88 -4.89
C HIS A 81 -4.16 6.02 -4.52
N ASN A 82 -4.22 7.14 -5.21
CA ASN A 82 -3.35 8.30 -5.03
C ASN A 82 -4.17 9.58 -4.88
N LYS A 83 -3.59 10.57 -4.20
CA LYS A 83 -4.14 11.93 -4.18
C LYS A 83 -4.23 12.49 -5.59
N LEU A 84 -5.36 13.07 -5.89
CA LEU A 84 -5.60 13.84 -7.10
C LEU A 84 -6.00 15.26 -6.68
N GLN A 85 -5.01 16.16 -6.60
CA GLN A 85 -5.21 17.59 -6.42
C GLN A 85 -5.72 18.19 -7.73
N ILE A 86 -6.38 19.34 -7.66
CA ILE A 86 -7.02 19.98 -8.84
C ILE A 86 -6.01 20.29 -9.94
N GLU A 87 -4.86 20.89 -9.59
CA GLU A 87 -3.79 21.21 -10.53
C GLU A 87 -3.27 19.95 -11.24
N LYS A 88 -3.16 18.85 -10.49
CA LYS A 88 -2.77 17.56 -11.04
C LYS A 88 -3.87 16.97 -11.92
N ALA A 89 -5.13 17.17 -11.58
CA ALA A 89 -6.27 16.73 -12.39
C ALA A 89 -6.34 17.49 -13.71
N ILE A 90 -6.10 18.81 -13.70
CA ILE A 90 -6.01 19.65 -14.89
C ILE A 90 -4.85 19.15 -15.77
N ARG A 91 -3.63 19.10 -15.23
CA ARG A 91 -2.43 18.69 -15.97
C ARG A 91 -2.57 17.29 -16.59
N LYS A 92 -3.32 16.39 -15.95
CA LYS A 92 -3.58 15.04 -16.43
C LYS A 92 -4.87 14.94 -17.25
N SER A 93 -5.53 16.05 -17.58
CA SER A 93 -6.82 16.09 -18.29
C SER A 93 -7.89 15.18 -17.66
N GLN A 94 -7.93 15.12 -16.32
CA GLN A 94 -8.90 14.30 -15.58
C GLN A 94 -10.01 15.13 -14.94
N LEU A 95 -9.83 16.46 -14.80
CA LEU A 95 -10.80 17.32 -14.12
C LEU A 95 -12.14 17.30 -14.84
N PHE A 96 -12.14 17.59 -16.14
CA PHE A 96 -13.37 17.62 -16.93
C PHE A 96 -14.12 16.28 -16.96
N PRO A 97 -13.45 15.12 -17.23
CA PRO A 97 -14.09 13.81 -17.08
C PRO A 97 -14.73 13.56 -15.71
N ILE A 98 -14.11 14.03 -14.62
CA ILE A 98 -14.66 13.86 -13.26
C ILE A 98 -15.93 14.71 -13.09
N ILE A 99 -15.93 15.94 -13.57
CA ILE A 99 -17.08 16.86 -13.42
C ILE A 99 -18.24 16.44 -14.32
N LYS A 100 -17.95 16.11 -15.59
CA LYS A 100 -18.96 15.77 -16.60
C LYS A 100 -19.67 14.45 -16.30
N ASN A 101 -18.93 13.46 -15.80
CA ASN A 101 -19.48 12.13 -15.61
C ASN A 101 -20.03 11.96 -14.18
N LYS A 102 -21.19 11.32 -14.03
CA LYS A 102 -21.72 10.93 -12.72
C LYS A 102 -20.92 9.76 -12.15
N ILE A 103 -19.79 10.07 -11.48
CA ILE A 103 -18.83 9.09 -10.99
C ILE A 103 -19.10 8.73 -9.52
N ASN A 104 -19.11 7.45 -9.20
CA ASN A 104 -18.97 6.96 -7.83
C ASN A 104 -17.47 6.84 -7.50
N ALA A 105 -17.03 7.46 -6.42
CA ALA A 105 -15.63 7.42 -5.99
C ALA A 105 -15.42 6.38 -4.90
N VAL A 106 -14.48 5.48 -5.10
CA VAL A 106 -14.00 4.54 -4.08
C VAL A 106 -12.61 4.98 -3.63
N PHE A 107 -12.44 5.19 -2.33
CA PHE A 107 -11.18 5.60 -1.71
C PHE A 107 -10.62 4.47 -0.87
N ASN A 108 -9.30 4.27 -0.89
CA ASN A 108 -8.64 3.23 -0.11
C ASN A 108 -8.49 3.59 1.39
N SER A 109 -8.77 4.83 1.80
CA SER A 109 -8.71 5.29 3.19
C SER A 109 -9.63 6.49 3.43
N LYS A 110 -10.01 6.72 4.69
CA LYS A 110 -10.72 7.93 5.11
C LYS A 110 -9.86 9.18 4.86
N TYR A 111 -8.55 9.07 5.13
CA TYR A 111 -7.59 10.13 4.86
C TYR A 111 -7.63 10.59 3.39
N LEU A 112 -7.55 9.65 2.44
CA LEU A 112 -7.61 9.98 1.03
C LEU A 112 -8.95 10.61 0.64
N LYS A 113 -10.07 10.06 1.13
CA LYS A 113 -11.40 10.65 0.95
C LYS A 113 -11.46 12.11 1.43
N ASN A 114 -10.95 12.37 2.65
CA ASN A 114 -11.00 13.70 3.27
C ASN A 114 -10.04 14.70 2.60
N LYS A 115 -8.91 14.23 2.02
CA LYS A 115 -7.94 15.05 1.29
C LYS A 115 -8.30 15.27 -0.19
N THR A 116 -9.37 14.63 -0.66
CA THR A 116 -9.86 14.83 -2.03
C THR A 116 -10.71 16.09 -2.09
N SER A 117 -10.51 16.91 -3.12
CA SER A 117 -11.21 18.18 -3.28
C SER A 117 -12.74 18.00 -3.26
N LYS A 118 -13.44 18.92 -2.59
CA LYS A 118 -14.90 18.99 -2.57
C LYS A 118 -15.47 19.41 -3.92
N LEU A 119 -14.67 20.07 -4.76
CA LEU A 119 -15.06 20.48 -6.12
C LEU A 119 -15.30 19.26 -7.06
N TYR A 120 -14.78 18.09 -6.71
CA TYR A 120 -15.16 16.88 -7.42
C TYR A 120 -16.56 16.44 -6.97
N ASN A 121 -17.55 16.74 -7.78
CA ASN A 121 -18.95 16.39 -7.51
C ASN A 121 -19.21 14.90 -7.80
N PHE A 122 -18.73 14.02 -6.90
CA PHE A 122 -18.99 12.59 -6.98
C PHE A 122 -20.41 12.26 -6.54
N ASN A 123 -21.07 11.39 -7.29
CA ASN A 123 -22.40 10.88 -6.94
C ASN A 123 -22.38 10.15 -5.58
N GLN A 124 -21.34 9.34 -5.34
CA GLN A 124 -21.11 8.66 -4.05
C GLN A 124 -19.61 8.68 -3.71
N LYS A 125 -19.31 8.73 -2.42
CA LYS A 125 -17.93 8.68 -1.87
C LYS A 125 -17.83 7.53 -0.85
N ILE A 126 -17.33 6.39 -1.29
CA ILE A 126 -17.24 5.16 -0.52
C ILE A 126 -15.79 4.94 -0.10
N VAL A 127 -15.55 4.46 1.13
CA VAL A 127 -14.23 4.02 1.58
C VAL A 127 -14.19 2.50 1.59
N ILE A 128 -13.31 1.92 0.77
CA ILE A 128 -13.01 0.49 0.75
C ILE A 128 -11.50 0.35 0.85
N PRO A 129 -10.96 -0.14 1.97
CA PRO A 129 -9.53 -0.28 2.13
C PRO A 129 -8.94 -1.24 1.10
N ASN A 130 -7.67 -1.05 0.77
CA ASN A 130 -6.94 -2.04 0.01
C ASN A 130 -6.82 -3.33 0.84
N PHE A 131 -6.58 -4.45 0.19
CA PHE A 131 -6.52 -5.76 0.83
C PHE A 131 -5.15 -6.41 0.64
N LEU A 132 -4.87 -7.39 1.51
CA LEU A 132 -3.67 -8.21 1.42
C LEU A 132 -3.79 -9.22 0.27
N VAL A 133 -2.76 -9.26 -0.56
CA VAL A 133 -2.61 -10.30 -1.58
C VAL A 133 -2.34 -11.66 -0.91
N GLU A 134 -2.67 -12.74 -1.63
CA GLU A 134 -2.65 -14.11 -1.09
C GLU A 134 -1.31 -14.52 -0.47
N ASP A 135 -0.20 -14.09 -1.08
CA ASP A 135 1.16 -14.38 -0.59
C ASP A 135 1.40 -13.98 0.88
N PHE A 136 0.69 -12.98 1.38
CA PHE A 136 0.82 -12.48 2.76
C PHE A 136 -0.25 -13.05 3.71
N GLN A 137 -1.01 -14.05 3.30
CA GLN A 137 -2.04 -14.66 4.14
C GLN A 137 -1.54 -15.98 4.74
N ASN A 138 -2.01 -16.27 5.96
CA ASN A 138 -1.76 -17.55 6.66
C ASN A 138 -0.27 -17.95 6.76
N LEU A 139 0.61 -16.97 7.01
CA LEU A 139 2.04 -17.17 7.10
C LEU A 139 2.42 -17.96 8.38
N LYS A 140 3.41 -18.84 8.24
CA LYS A 140 4.07 -19.47 9.40
C LYS A 140 4.99 -18.46 10.07
N ILE A 141 4.68 -18.08 11.31
CA ILE A 141 5.39 -17.02 12.04
C ILE A 141 6.48 -17.59 12.95
N ASN A 142 7.67 -17.03 12.83
CA ASN A 142 8.76 -17.26 13.74
C ASN A 142 8.79 -16.15 14.81
N TYR A 143 8.67 -16.52 16.08
CA TYR A 143 8.74 -15.57 17.19
C TYR A 143 10.18 -15.23 17.59
N ASN A 144 11.17 -16.00 17.14
CA ASN A 144 12.59 -15.72 17.39
C ASN A 144 13.13 -14.72 16.36
N ARG A 145 12.94 -13.45 16.66
CA ARG A 145 13.30 -12.34 15.77
C ARG A 145 14.74 -11.88 15.99
N LYS A 146 15.37 -11.42 14.91
CA LYS A 146 16.71 -10.85 14.93
C LYS A 146 16.65 -9.33 15.13
N PRO A 147 17.72 -8.67 15.61
CA PRO A 147 17.77 -7.21 15.77
C PRO A 147 17.83 -6.50 14.41
N TYR A 148 16.86 -6.80 13.57
CA TYR A 148 16.70 -6.25 12.22
C TYR A 148 15.53 -5.29 12.19
N PHE A 149 15.74 -4.20 11.46
CA PHE A 149 14.69 -3.25 11.11
C PHE A 149 14.60 -3.15 9.60
N VAL A 150 13.42 -2.87 9.10
CA VAL A 150 13.19 -2.75 7.66
C VAL A 150 12.58 -1.39 7.33
N TRP A 151 13.01 -0.84 6.21
CA TRP A 151 12.36 0.25 5.52
C TRP A 151 11.81 -0.27 4.20
N SER A 152 10.52 -0.15 3.98
CA SER A 152 9.88 -0.69 2.77
C SER A 152 8.87 0.27 2.15
N VAL A 153 9.15 1.56 2.21
CA VAL A 153 8.32 2.60 1.61
C VAL A 153 8.97 3.06 0.32
N GLN A 154 8.22 3.08 -0.79
CA GLN A 154 8.75 3.38 -2.13
C GLN A 154 9.28 4.81 -2.30
N ARG A 155 8.88 5.73 -1.43
CA ARG A 155 9.31 7.12 -1.48
C ARG A 155 10.42 7.37 -0.48
N PRO A 156 11.53 8.03 -0.88
CA PRO A 156 12.68 8.25 0.02
C PRO A 156 12.42 9.34 1.09
N LYS A 157 11.22 9.92 1.14
CA LYS A 157 10.87 10.98 2.11
C LYS A 157 11.09 10.48 3.53
N GLY A 158 12.02 11.09 4.23
CA GLY A 158 12.41 10.72 5.59
C GLY A 158 13.49 9.64 5.69
N LEU A 159 13.84 8.94 4.61
CA LEU A 159 14.88 7.91 4.65
C LEU A 159 16.26 8.48 4.94
N ILE A 160 16.56 9.66 4.41
CA ILE A 160 17.84 10.34 4.66
C ILE A 160 18.03 10.55 6.15
N ASN A 161 17.03 11.11 6.83
CA ASN A 161 17.07 11.32 8.28
C ASN A 161 17.25 10.00 9.05
N VAL A 162 16.62 8.91 8.58
CA VAL A 162 16.78 7.59 9.19
C VAL A 162 18.21 7.08 9.01
N ILE A 163 18.82 7.23 7.83
CA ILE A 163 20.20 6.82 7.56
C ILE A 163 21.18 7.59 8.45
N GLU A 164 21.05 8.90 8.53
CA GLU A 164 21.90 9.75 9.36
C GLU A 164 21.80 9.39 10.85
N LEU A 165 20.58 9.22 11.36
CA LEU A 165 20.38 8.78 12.74
C LEU A 165 20.91 7.37 12.97
N TRP A 166 20.77 6.49 11.99
CA TRP A 166 21.31 5.13 12.08
C TRP A 166 22.83 5.13 12.24
N ILE A 167 23.54 5.87 11.40
CA ILE A 167 24.98 5.99 11.43
C ILE A 167 25.44 6.61 12.77
N ASN A 168 24.88 7.75 13.13
CA ASN A 168 25.38 8.58 14.22
C ASN A 168 24.94 8.11 15.62
N LYS A 169 23.77 7.50 15.76
CA LYS A 169 23.19 7.19 17.07
C LYS A 169 22.86 5.72 17.31
N ILE A 170 22.52 4.95 16.27
CA ILE A 170 22.10 3.56 16.44
C ILE A 170 23.27 2.61 16.28
N ASN A 171 23.95 2.66 15.13
CA ASN A 171 25.08 1.79 14.86
C ASN A 171 26.28 2.04 15.79
N SER A 172 26.53 3.30 16.19
CA SER A 172 27.57 3.66 17.13
C SER A 172 27.37 3.05 18.52
N LYS A 173 26.11 2.89 18.97
CA LYS A 173 25.77 2.30 20.27
C LYS A 173 25.60 0.78 20.21
N ASN A 174 25.22 0.22 19.07
CA ASN A 174 24.98 -1.22 18.91
C ASN A 174 25.17 -1.65 17.45
N ASN A 175 26.35 -2.19 17.17
CA ASN A 175 26.72 -2.67 15.84
C ASN A 175 26.09 -4.02 15.44
N LYS A 176 25.25 -4.64 16.27
CA LYS A 176 24.50 -5.87 15.94
C LYS A 176 23.17 -5.56 15.26
N VAL A 177 22.68 -4.31 15.35
CA VAL A 177 21.41 -3.90 14.77
C VAL A 177 21.60 -3.64 13.27
N LYS A 178 20.68 -4.16 12.45
CA LYS A 178 20.74 -4.05 10.97
C LYS A 178 19.52 -3.37 10.40
N LEU A 179 19.72 -2.49 9.43
CA LEU A 179 18.66 -1.86 8.64
C LEU A 179 18.67 -2.41 7.20
N PHE A 180 17.52 -2.92 6.75
CA PHE A 180 17.32 -3.38 5.39
C PHE A 180 16.35 -2.45 4.66
N ILE A 181 16.74 -1.91 3.50
CA ILE A 181 15.98 -0.93 2.72
C ILE A 181 15.49 -1.61 1.43
N PHE A 182 14.17 -1.68 1.26
CA PHE A 182 13.51 -2.32 0.13
C PHE A 182 12.75 -1.33 -0.74
N GLY A 183 12.55 -1.67 -2.02
CA GLY A 183 11.61 -1.04 -2.95
C GLY A 183 12.10 0.22 -3.64
N LEU A 184 13.24 0.79 -3.24
CA LEU A 184 13.82 1.96 -3.87
C LEU A 184 14.74 1.57 -5.04
N GLN A 185 14.85 2.45 -6.03
CA GLN A 185 15.90 2.39 -7.04
C GLN A 185 17.17 3.05 -6.51
N GLU A 186 18.33 2.50 -6.84
CA GLU A 186 19.65 3.02 -6.41
C GLU A 186 19.85 4.49 -6.78
N SER A 187 19.42 4.90 -7.98
CA SER A 187 19.46 6.29 -8.46
C SER A 187 18.80 7.31 -7.53
N LYS A 188 17.93 6.90 -6.62
CA LYS A 188 17.31 7.79 -5.64
C LYS A 188 18.15 8.01 -4.37
N LEU A 189 19.28 7.33 -4.28
CA LEU A 189 20.23 7.40 -3.17
C LEU A 189 21.65 7.77 -3.64
N GLU A 190 21.78 8.42 -4.79
CA GLU A 190 23.07 8.81 -5.40
C GLU A 190 24.01 9.59 -4.46
N LYS A 191 23.45 10.32 -3.48
CA LYS A 191 24.23 11.01 -2.44
C LYS A 191 25.00 10.05 -1.51
N TYR A 192 24.63 8.77 -1.48
CA TYR A 192 25.23 7.78 -0.61
C TYR A 192 25.95 6.72 -1.42
N ASN A 193 27.22 6.55 -1.12
CA ASN A 193 27.92 5.36 -1.60
C ASN A 193 27.36 4.13 -0.85
N LEU A 194 26.54 3.34 -1.53
CA LEU A 194 25.82 2.20 -0.95
C LEU A 194 26.78 1.16 -0.34
N LYS A 195 28.00 1.00 -0.92
CA LYS A 195 29.03 0.13 -0.35
C LYS A 195 29.56 0.66 1.01
N LYS A 196 29.62 1.99 1.19
CA LYS A 196 29.98 2.57 2.48
C LYS A 196 28.90 2.39 3.54
N LEU A 197 27.61 2.32 3.15
CA LEU A 197 26.51 2.14 4.10
C LEU A 197 26.54 0.77 4.79
N SER A 198 27.07 -0.26 4.14
CA SER A 198 27.21 -1.60 4.73
C SER A 198 28.10 -1.63 5.97
N LYS A 199 29.11 -0.73 6.06
CA LYS A 199 29.95 -0.56 7.25
C LYS A 199 29.17 -0.12 8.49
N PHE A 200 28.00 0.50 8.29
CA PHE A 200 27.07 0.91 9.35
C PHE A 200 25.88 -0.04 9.49
N ASN A 201 25.98 -1.27 8.98
CA ASN A 201 24.90 -2.26 8.99
C ASN A 201 23.60 -1.80 8.30
N ILE A 202 23.72 -0.96 7.29
CA ILE A 202 22.62 -0.53 6.41
C ILE A 202 22.78 -1.26 5.07
N TYR A 203 21.76 -2.05 4.69
CA TYR A 203 21.78 -2.87 3.49
C TYR A 203 20.69 -2.43 2.53
N PHE A 204 21.10 -2.01 1.35
CA PHE A 204 20.18 -1.66 0.27
C PHE A 204 19.81 -2.92 -0.54
N MET A 205 18.55 -3.31 -0.50
CA MET A 205 18.06 -4.56 -1.08
C MET A 205 17.36 -4.35 -2.43
N GLY A 206 17.08 -3.09 -2.80
CA GLY A 206 16.35 -2.78 -4.02
C GLY A 206 14.96 -3.41 -4.07
N ARG A 207 14.47 -3.69 -5.28
CA ARG A 207 13.23 -4.42 -5.50
C ARG A 207 13.46 -5.92 -5.37
N VAL A 208 12.71 -6.55 -4.50
CA VAL A 208 12.75 -7.99 -4.26
C VAL A 208 11.38 -8.62 -4.52
N ASN A 209 11.32 -9.93 -4.69
CA ASN A 209 10.07 -10.66 -4.75
C ASN A 209 9.41 -10.75 -3.36
N LYS A 210 8.13 -11.10 -3.31
CA LYS A 210 7.35 -11.16 -2.07
C LYS A 210 7.89 -12.19 -1.07
N SER A 211 8.36 -13.34 -1.54
CA SER A 211 8.92 -14.38 -0.66
C SER A 211 10.16 -13.89 0.09
N THR A 212 11.04 -13.16 -0.58
CA THR A 212 12.20 -12.51 0.04
C THR A 212 11.74 -11.44 1.05
N LEU A 213 10.77 -10.61 0.70
CA LEU A 213 10.25 -9.57 1.60
C LEU A 213 9.65 -10.21 2.87
N ILE A 214 8.83 -11.25 2.73
CA ILE A 214 8.25 -12.02 3.84
C ILE A 214 9.35 -12.60 4.74
N LYS A 215 10.42 -13.17 4.16
CA LYS A 215 11.56 -13.70 4.90
C LYS A 215 12.22 -12.65 5.80
N TYR A 216 12.36 -11.41 5.32
CA TYR A 216 12.92 -10.32 6.13
C TYR A 216 11.91 -9.79 7.15
N TYR A 217 10.65 -9.61 6.77
CA TYR A 217 9.60 -9.13 7.68
C TYR A 217 9.41 -10.10 8.87
N THR A 218 9.37 -11.41 8.62
CA THR A 218 9.21 -12.41 9.69
C THR A 218 10.41 -12.51 10.61
N LYS A 219 11.61 -12.08 10.17
CA LYS A 219 12.84 -12.10 10.98
C LYS A 219 13.10 -10.80 11.71
N SER A 220 12.49 -9.68 11.31
CA SER A 220 12.76 -8.34 11.81
C SER A 220 11.96 -8.02 13.07
N MET A 221 12.43 -7.09 13.88
CA MET A 221 11.77 -6.62 15.10
C MET A 221 10.84 -5.44 14.88
N GLY A 222 11.04 -4.65 13.81
CA GLY A 222 10.19 -3.52 13.48
C GLY A 222 10.35 -3.06 12.04
N MET A 223 9.30 -2.46 11.47
CA MET A 223 9.36 -1.74 10.21
C MET A 223 9.31 -0.23 10.49
N ILE A 224 10.22 0.52 9.89
CA ILE A 224 10.25 1.98 9.97
C ILE A 224 9.40 2.53 8.84
N CYS A 225 8.29 3.20 9.18
CA CYS A 225 7.32 3.77 8.26
C CYS A 225 7.05 5.24 8.63
N LEU A 226 7.98 6.12 8.26
CA LEU A 226 7.97 7.55 8.58
C LEU A 226 7.63 8.43 7.36
N GLY A 227 6.79 7.91 6.46
CA GLY A 227 6.32 8.64 5.29
C GLY A 227 5.25 9.68 5.62
N TYR A 228 5.36 10.90 5.05
CA TYR A 228 4.44 12.03 5.31
C TYR A 228 3.20 12.08 4.41
N ASP A 229 3.08 11.20 3.40
CA ASP A 229 2.08 11.38 2.34
C ASP A 229 1.50 10.05 1.83
N GLU A 230 1.33 9.11 2.74
CA GLU A 230 0.80 7.79 2.40
C GLU A 230 -0.73 7.83 2.31
N THR A 231 -1.26 7.32 1.20
CA THR A 231 -2.71 7.24 0.97
C THR A 231 -3.33 5.96 1.50
N PHE A 232 -2.51 4.90 1.70
CA PHE A 232 -2.88 3.65 2.35
C PHE A 232 -1.66 2.95 2.96
N CYS A 233 -0.57 2.77 2.17
CA CYS A 233 0.63 2.03 2.53
C CYS A 233 0.41 0.51 2.72
N LEU A 234 0.32 -0.23 1.60
CA LEU A 234 0.18 -1.70 1.60
C LEU A 234 1.23 -2.39 2.45
N ASN A 235 2.48 -1.88 2.45
CA ASN A 235 3.58 -2.46 3.21
C ASN A 235 3.30 -2.53 4.72
N VAL A 236 2.43 -1.66 5.26
CA VAL A 236 2.03 -1.70 6.68
C VAL A 236 1.20 -2.94 6.97
N ILE A 237 0.18 -3.21 6.16
CA ILE A 237 -0.65 -4.41 6.37
C ILE A 237 0.10 -5.69 6.04
N GLU A 238 1.04 -5.65 5.08
CA GLU A 238 1.98 -6.74 4.76
C GLU A 238 2.92 -7.01 5.94
N ALA A 239 3.47 -5.98 6.58
CA ALA A 239 4.28 -6.11 7.79
C ALA A 239 3.46 -6.72 8.94
N TYR A 240 2.24 -6.24 9.16
CA TYR A 240 1.36 -6.78 10.20
C TYR A 240 1.02 -8.25 9.97
N SER A 241 0.80 -8.69 8.75
CA SER A 241 0.54 -10.11 8.45
C SER A 241 1.75 -11.01 8.76
N CYS A 242 2.95 -10.44 8.68
CA CYS A 242 4.19 -11.08 9.13
C CYS A 242 4.42 -10.94 10.65
N GLY A 243 3.46 -10.38 11.40
CA GLY A 243 3.57 -10.11 12.81
C GLY A 243 4.61 -9.03 13.16
N LEU A 244 4.94 -8.16 12.23
CA LEU A 244 5.96 -7.12 12.37
C LEU A 244 5.31 -5.79 12.75
N PRO A 245 5.53 -5.25 13.97
CA PRO A 245 5.05 -3.93 14.36
C PRO A 245 5.80 -2.84 13.60
N ILE A 246 5.18 -1.66 13.51
CA ILE A 246 5.79 -0.52 12.83
C ILE A 246 6.19 0.60 13.78
N ILE A 247 7.19 1.39 13.40
CA ILE A 247 7.53 2.70 13.97
C ILE A 247 6.97 3.75 13.01
N SER A 248 6.12 4.64 13.48
CA SER A 248 5.42 5.61 12.63
C SER A 248 5.13 6.91 13.35
N PHE A 249 4.93 8.00 12.60
CA PHE A 249 4.36 9.24 13.13
C PHE A 249 2.85 9.15 13.40
N GLY A 250 2.18 8.08 13.00
CA GLY A 250 0.73 7.96 13.12
C GLY A 250 -0.06 8.96 12.26
N LEU A 251 0.57 9.52 11.24
CA LEU A 251 -0.02 10.50 10.34
C LEU A 251 -0.57 9.83 9.08
N THR A 252 -1.40 10.57 8.34
CA THR A 252 -1.95 10.15 7.04
C THR A 252 -2.82 8.88 7.15
N ALA A 253 -2.95 8.11 6.08
CA ALA A 253 -3.68 6.85 6.14
C ALA A 253 -3.00 5.79 7.02
N VAL A 254 -1.70 5.93 7.30
CA VAL A 254 -0.99 5.03 8.23
C VAL A 254 -1.55 5.18 9.65
N GLY A 255 -1.93 6.40 10.05
CA GLY A 255 -2.57 6.65 11.34
C GLY A 255 -3.90 5.89 11.53
N GLU A 256 -4.64 5.62 10.45
CA GLU A 256 -5.87 4.82 10.51
C GLU A 256 -5.62 3.34 10.85
N MET A 257 -4.39 2.86 10.66
CA MET A 257 -3.99 1.47 10.85
C MET A 257 -3.16 1.25 12.11
N THR A 258 -2.75 2.32 12.80
CA THR A 258 -1.83 2.27 13.93
C THR A 258 -2.53 2.41 15.28
N ASN A 259 -2.05 1.66 16.27
CA ASN A 259 -2.43 1.80 17.68
C ASN A 259 -1.30 1.26 18.59
N LYS A 260 -1.45 1.42 19.92
CA LYS A 260 -0.45 1.00 20.92
C LYS A 260 -0.08 -0.49 20.91
N ASN A 261 -0.90 -1.36 20.29
CA ASN A 261 -0.69 -2.81 20.28
C ASN A 261 0.02 -3.30 19.01
N ASN A 262 0.07 -2.49 17.94
CA ASN A 262 0.70 -2.88 16.67
C ASN A 262 1.79 -1.90 16.20
N SER A 263 1.99 -0.79 16.93
CA SER A 263 2.94 0.24 16.50
C SER A 263 3.58 0.97 17.66
N PHE A 264 4.72 1.58 17.35
CA PHE A 264 5.42 2.55 18.19
C PHE A 264 5.26 3.91 17.54
N LEU A 265 4.42 4.76 18.12
CA LEU A 265 4.21 6.11 17.63
C LEU A 265 5.31 7.02 18.16
N ILE A 266 5.92 7.81 17.29
CA ILE A 266 6.95 8.78 17.60
C ILE A 266 6.51 10.17 17.14
N SER A 267 6.93 11.22 17.84
CA SER A 267 6.58 12.61 17.51
C SER A 267 7.53 13.22 16.47
N GLY A 268 8.76 12.70 16.36
CA GLY A 268 9.75 13.19 15.43
C GLY A 268 10.89 12.19 15.23
N PHE A 269 11.79 12.49 14.28
CA PHE A 269 12.96 11.65 14.04
C PHE A 269 13.86 11.50 15.26
N LYS A 270 13.92 12.52 16.12
CA LYS A 270 14.70 12.50 17.38
C LYS A 270 14.36 11.34 18.31
N ASP A 271 13.14 10.81 18.20
CA ASP A 271 12.65 9.71 19.06
C ASP A 271 12.95 8.33 18.47
N LEU A 272 13.54 8.25 17.26
CA LEU A 272 13.71 6.99 16.54
C LEU A 272 14.72 6.07 17.23
N ASP A 273 15.87 6.58 17.66
CA ASP A 273 16.92 5.80 18.31
C ASP A 273 16.43 5.22 19.64
N SER A 274 15.85 6.04 20.50
CA SER A 274 15.27 5.58 21.78
C SER A 274 14.19 4.52 21.57
N THR A 275 13.36 4.69 20.56
CA THR A 275 12.30 3.73 20.19
C THR A 275 12.90 2.40 19.70
N ILE A 276 13.94 2.43 18.88
CA ILE A 276 14.65 1.21 18.43
C ILE A 276 15.23 0.48 19.63
N PHE A 277 15.91 1.16 20.55
CA PHE A 277 16.46 0.53 21.76
C PHE A 277 15.36 -0.02 22.68
N LYS A 278 14.22 0.67 22.81
CA LYS A 278 13.03 0.16 23.50
C LYS A 278 12.54 -1.15 22.89
N ILE A 279 12.48 -1.25 21.55
CA ILE A 279 12.07 -2.47 20.84
C ILE A 279 13.06 -3.62 21.08
N LEU A 280 14.36 -3.33 21.03
CA LEU A 280 15.41 -4.32 21.28
C LEU A 280 15.31 -4.90 22.69
N ASN A 281 14.99 -4.08 23.68
CA ASN A 281 14.88 -4.47 25.10
C ASN A 281 13.47 -4.93 25.50
N LEU A 282 12.55 -5.07 24.56
CA LEU A 282 11.18 -5.47 24.85
C LEU A 282 11.15 -6.91 25.40
N HIS A 283 10.46 -7.11 26.52
CA HIS A 283 10.31 -8.43 27.12
C HIS A 283 9.65 -9.43 26.14
N LYS A 284 10.11 -10.67 26.09
CA LYS A 284 9.67 -11.71 25.14
C LYS A 284 8.15 -11.86 25.09
N LYS A 285 7.46 -11.88 26.23
CA LYS A 285 5.98 -11.98 26.32
C LYS A 285 5.29 -10.81 25.63
N LYS A 286 5.75 -9.57 25.88
CA LYS A 286 5.19 -8.36 25.25
C LYS A 286 5.42 -8.35 23.75
N ARG A 287 6.60 -8.75 23.28
CA ARG A 287 6.91 -8.89 21.85
C ARG A 287 5.99 -9.90 21.17
N ARG A 288 5.80 -11.07 21.79
CA ARG A 288 4.88 -12.12 21.30
C ARG A 288 3.44 -11.60 21.20
N ASN A 289 2.97 -10.88 22.21
CA ASN A 289 1.63 -10.30 22.22
C ASN A 289 1.45 -9.28 21.08
N MET A 290 2.41 -8.40 20.86
CA MET A 290 2.37 -7.45 19.72
C MET A 290 2.40 -8.19 18.37
N THR A 291 3.24 -9.20 18.22
CA THR A 291 3.28 -10.04 17.01
C THR A 291 1.91 -10.64 16.72
N ASN A 292 1.28 -11.29 17.72
CA ASN A 292 -0.05 -11.90 17.57
C ASN A 292 -1.12 -10.85 17.24
N TYR A 293 -1.04 -9.69 17.90
CA TYR A 293 -1.97 -8.61 17.62
C TYR A 293 -1.84 -8.12 16.18
N CYS A 294 -0.62 -7.89 15.67
CA CYS A 294 -0.38 -7.50 14.29
C CYS A 294 -1.01 -8.49 13.31
N ILE A 295 -0.78 -9.79 13.50
CA ILE A 295 -1.32 -10.86 12.66
C ILE A 295 -2.87 -10.81 12.66
N ASN A 296 -3.48 -10.79 13.83
CA ASN A 296 -4.93 -10.76 13.95
C ASN A 296 -5.53 -9.47 13.38
N TYR A 297 -4.84 -8.34 13.59
CA TYR A 297 -5.25 -7.06 13.02
C TYR A 297 -5.21 -7.07 11.48
N SER A 298 -4.21 -7.73 10.87
CA SER A 298 -4.05 -7.81 9.42
C SER A 298 -5.17 -8.59 8.73
N LYS A 299 -5.80 -9.56 9.41
CA LYS A 299 -6.88 -10.39 8.87
C LYS A 299 -8.08 -9.57 8.37
N ARG A 300 -8.34 -8.39 8.97
CA ARG A 300 -9.39 -7.48 8.50
C ARG A 300 -9.17 -6.98 7.06
N TYR A 301 -7.94 -7.06 6.59
CA TYR A 301 -7.55 -6.69 5.23
C TYR A 301 -7.45 -7.90 4.29
N TYR A 302 -7.87 -9.08 4.70
CA TYR A 302 -8.00 -10.21 3.79
C TYR A 302 -9.10 -9.92 2.78
N LEU A 303 -8.89 -10.29 1.52
CA LEU A 303 -9.86 -10.02 0.46
C LEU A 303 -11.26 -10.54 0.82
N GLN A 304 -11.36 -11.73 1.42
CA GLN A 304 -12.65 -12.30 1.85
C GLN A 304 -13.44 -11.39 2.79
N ASN A 305 -12.77 -10.58 3.63
CA ASN A 305 -13.42 -9.67 4.58
C ASN A 305 -13.81 -8.32 3.93
N ILE A 306 -13.16 -7.95 2.84
CA ILE A 306 -13.40 -6.70 2.08
C ILE A 306 -14.34 -6.95 0.91
N PHE A 307 -14.35 -8.16 0.39
CA PHE A 307 -15.12 -8.58 -0.79
C PHE A 307 -16.62 -8.28 -0.71
N PRO A 308 -17.32 -8.50 0.44
CA PRO A 308 -18.75 -8.15 0.56
C PRO A 308 -19.04 -6.66 0.34
N THR A 309 -18.11 -5.78 0.72
CA THR A 309 -18.26 -4.33 0.45
C THR A 309 -18.11 -4.03 -1.04
N TRP A 310 -17.19 -4.72 -1.72
CA TRP A 310 -17.04 -4.59 -3.17
C TRP A 310 -18.25 -5.14 -3.93
N THR A 311 -18.78 -6.32 -3.58
CA THR A 311 -19.98 -6.88 -4.23
C THR A 311 -21.19 -5.98 -4.07
N ARG A 312 -21.45 -5.45 -2.86
CA ARG A 312 -22.50 -4.45 -2.62
C ARG A 312 -22.27 -3.18 -3.46
N THR A 313 -21.04 -2.68 -3.54
CA THR A 313 -20.71 -1.49 -4.34
C THR A 313 -20.93 -1.74 -5.83
N LEU A 314 -20.71 -2.95 -6.31
CA LEU A 314 -20.96 -3.35 -7.70
C LEU A 314 -22.43 -3.74 -7.94
N GLY A 315 -23.24 -3.94 -6.90
CA GLY A 315 -24.62 -4.43 -7.01
C GLY A 315 -24.70 -5.92 -7.42
N LEU A 316 -23.77 -6.73 -6.89
CA LEU A 316 -23.68 -8.17 -7.10
C LEU A 316 -24.18 -8.94 -5.89
#